data_b2ebb1a8af779eb4e5f2e482c2393156
#
_entry.id   b2ebb1a8af779eb4e5f2e482c2393156
#
_cell.length_a   1.000
_cell.length_b   1.000
_cell.length_c   1.000
_cell.angle_alpha   90.00
_cell.angle_beta   90.00
_cell.angle_gamma   90.00
#
_symmetry.space_group_name_H-M   'P 1'
#
loop_
_entity.id
_entity.type
_entity.pdbx_description
1 polymer ?
#
loop_
_entity_poly.entity_id
_entity_poly.type
_entity_poly.pdbx_seq_one_letter_code
_entity_poly.pdbx_strand_id
1 'polypeptide(L)'
;MGDLFGKQRVGIFVVAYNAQATLSAVLDRIPENVAQEVSAVLVCDDASIDSTHDAALAYKRTHDNLPMHVVRHPVNLGYGGNQKFGYNLAAEMGIDIVVLLHGDGQYAPEVMLDLLAPLLVGRADAVFGSRMMQGGAARDGGMPFYKYIGNKILTKYENAMAGASLSEWHSGYRAYRMSALQQLPLDTYSNGFDFDTQIILGLLNSQARIVEVPIPTYYGDEICYVDGMKYAKDIFIHASQYRLNKMGFGQSASHSDAQAYEYKSDPSSSHGMLLKYMAQRSAADVIDLGCSDGVLSMQMRSLGHVVTGVDIEEHAQVFGRVDKFIQANLDAGLPSSLSSECDVVVCADVLEHVREPEVLLAQIAPLLRPGGAVLASIPNFGHWYPRLRTVLGIFDYDRRGILDRGHVRFFTRRSFERMARTAGYEVYRIGATGLPFDVADRGGKEGFSRRLRPIRAVDKLLVKIRPQLFAYQFIYELKR
;
A
#
# COMPACT_ATOMS: atom_id res chain seq x y z
N MET A 1 -26.31 -35.91 -6.70
CA MET A 1 -25.33 -35.17 -5.90
C MET A 1 -25.15 -33.83 -6.59
N GLY A 2 -25.38 -32.72 -5.95
CA GLY A 2 -25.20 -31.39 -6.55
C GLY A 2 -23.71 -31.08 -6.65
N ASP A 3 -23.31 -30.44 -7.73
CA ASP A 3 -21.96 -29.95 -7.96
C ASP A 3 -21.66 -28.86 -6.91
N LEU A 4 -20.94 -29.22 -5.84
CA LEU A 4 -20.69 -28.36 -4.67
C LEU A 4 -19.86 -27.11 -5.05
N PHE A 5 -18.95 -27.28 -6.00
CA PHE A 5 -18.02 -26.24 -6.42
C PHE A 5 -18.33 -25.63 -7.79
N GLY A 6 -19.37 -26.12 -8.47
CA GLY A 6 -19.70 -25.67 -9.82
C GLY A 6 -18.55 -25.98 -10.79
N LYS A 7 -18.21 -24.99 -11.61
CA LYS A 7 -17.10 -25.12 -12.55
C LYS A 7 -15.72 -24.78 -11.94
N GLN A 8 -15.67 -24.47 -10.63
CA GLN A 8 -14.43 -24.03 -9.99
C GLN A 8 -13.61 -25.22 -9.49
N ARG A 9 -12.34 -25.22 -9.78
CA ARG A 9 -11.39 -26.24 -9.30
C ARG A 9 -10.88 -25.85 -7.92
N VAL A 10 -11.28 -26.60 -6.90
CA VAL A 10 -10.88 -26.37 -5.51
C VAL A 10 -9.75 -27.32 -5.13
N GLY A 11 -8.70 -26.79 -4.52
CA GLY A 11 -7.58 -27.54 -3.97
C GLY A 11 -7.47 -27.36 -2.46
N ILE A 12 -7.07 -28.40 -1.76
CA ILE A 12 -6.65 -28.32 -0.35
C ILE A 12 -5.14 -28.38 -0.31
N PHE A 13 -4.52 -27.38 0.28
CA PHE A 13 -3.06 -27.34 0.48
C PHE A 13 -2.74 -27.54 1.96
N VAL A 14 -2.06 -28.64 2.26
CA VAL A 14 -1.66 -29.03 3.62
C VAL A 14 -0.19 -28.75 3.81
N VAL A 15 0.13 -27.74 4.65
CA VAL A 15 1.50 -27.51 5.12
C VAL A 15 1.83 -28.48 6.25
N ALA A 16 2.94 -29.22 6.12
CA ALA A 16 3.35 -30.23 7.09
C ALA A 16 4.82 -30.06 7.48
N TYR A 17 5.09 -30.08 8.77
CA TYR A 17 6.43 -30.14 9.35
C TYR A 17 6.38 -30.84 10.70
N ASN A 18 7.07 -31.99 10.81
CA ASN A 18 7.04 -32.83 12.01
C ASN A 18 5.61 -33.17 12.47
N ALA A 19 4.76 -33.57 11.54
CA ALA A 19 3.32 -33.82 11.72
C ALA A 19 2.96 -35.31 11.62
N GLN A 20 3.92 -36.24 11.78
CA GLN A 20 3.71 -37.69 11.65
C GLN A 20 2.53 -38.18 12.47
N ALA A 21 2.38 -37.68 13.71
CA ALA A 21 1.35 -38.14 14.63
C ALA A 21 -0.06 -37.60 14.32
N THR A 22 -0.16 -36.46 13.61
CA THR A 22 -1.40 -35.70 13.46
C THR A 22 -1.95 -35.73 12.04
N LEU A 23 -1.09 -35.81 11.03
CA LEU A 23 -1.42 -35.61 9.62
C LEU A 23 -2.58 -36.52 9.14
N SER A 24 -2.54 -37.83 9.44
CA SER A 24 -3.59 -38.75 9.03
C SER A 24 -4.94 -38.39 9.65
N ALA A 25 -4.96 -38.07 10.95
CA ALA A 25 -6.16 -37.64 11.63
C ALA A 25 -6.72 -36.29 11.10
N VAL A 26 -5.86 -35.39 10.64
CA VAL A 26 -6.30 -34.17 9.97
C VAL A 26 -6.96 -34.46 8.63
N LEU A 27 -6.38 -35.36 7.84
CA LEU A 27 -6.92 -35.74 6.53
C LEU A 27 -8.24 -36.47 6.66
N ASP A 28 -8.40 -37.35 7.68
CA ASP A 28 -9.66 -38.07 7.98
C ASP A 28 -10.81 -37.15 8.35
N ARG A 29 -10.52 -35.94 8.86
CA ARG A 29 -11.52 -34.95 9.26
C ARG A 29 -11.95 -34.02 8.10
N ILE A 30 -11.39 -34.17 6.91
CA ILE A 30 -11.89 -33.44 5.73
C ILE A 30 -13.32 -33.93 5.43
N PRO A 31 -14.31 -33.03 5.33
CA PRO A 31 -15.70 -33.45 5.07
C PRO A 31 -15.81 -34.27 3.81
N GLU A 32 -16.53 -35.40 3.89
CA GLU A 32 -16.62 -36.39 2.79
C GLU A 32 -17.11 -35.74 1.47
N ASN A 33 -18.08 -34.84 1.55
CA ASN A 33 -18.61 -34.14 0.39
C ASN A 33 -17.57 -33.18 -0.24
N VAL A 34 -16.64 -32.66 0.55
CA VAL A 34 -15.49 -31.89 0.05
C VAL A 34 -14.46 -32.83 -0.58
N ALA A 35 -14.10 -33.89 0.12
CA ALA A 35 -13.14 -34.90 -0.35
C ALA A 35 -13.51 -35.53 -1.70
N GLN A 36 -14.80 -35.70 -1.97
CA GLN A 36 -15.32 -36.27 -3.22
C GLN A 36 -15.24 -35.30 -4.42
N GLU A 37 -15.17 -33.98 -4.18
CA GLU A 37 -15.27 -32.98 -5.25
C GLU A 37 -14.00 -32.12 -5.39
N VAL A 38 -13.03 -32.19 -4.45
CA VAL A 38 -11.77 -31.43 -4.58
C VAL A 38 -10.96 -31.94 -5.78
N SER A 39 -10.35 -30.98 -6.48
CA SER A 39 -9.50 -31.28 -7.64
C SER A 39 -8.12 -31.78 -7.26
N ALA A 40 -7.61 -31.41 -6.07
CA ALA A 40 -6.32 -31.86 -5.55
C ALA A 40 -6.23 -31.68 -4.03
N VAL A 41 -5.47 -32.55 -3.37
CA VAL A 41 -4.98 -32.39 -2.00
C VAL A 41 -3.46 -32.40 -2.06
N LEU A 42 -2.84 -31.22 -1.85
CA LEU A 42 -1.40 -31.02 -1.91
C LEU A 42 -0.83 -31.13 -0.50
N VAL A 43 -0.09 -32.17 -0.19
CA VAL A 43 0.62 -32.31 1.09
C VAL A 43 2.09 -31.97 0.85
N CYS A 44 2.55 -30.84 1.38
CA CYS A 44 3.92 -30.39 1.24
C CYS A 44 4.66 -30.50 2.58
N ASP A 45 5.55 -31.47 2.65
CA ASP A 45 6.43 -31.73 3.79
C ASP A 45 7.70 -30.87 3.70
N ASP A 46 7.86 -29.97 4.66
CA ASP A 46 8.98 -29.00 4.71
C ASP A 46 10.26 -29.61 5.30
N ALA A 47 10.71 -30.73 4.71
CA ALA A 47 11.89 -31.48 5.15
C ALA A 47 11.83 -31.92 6.62
N SER A 48 10.70 -32.53 7.01
CA SER A 48 10.52 -33.08 8.35
C SER A 48 11.63 -34.06 8.75
N ILE A 49 11.99 -34.06 10.03
CA ILE A 49 12.97 -35.00 10.59
C ILE A 49 12.31 -36.30 11.09
N ASP A 50 10.98 -36.29 11.23
CA ASP A 50 10.18 -37.46 11.54
C ASP A 50 9.67 -38.15 10.25
N SER A 51 8.77 -39.14 10.38
CA SER A 51 8.19 -39.86 9.24
C SER A 51 6.92 -39.21 8.66
N THR A 52 6.79 -37.87 8.71
CA THR A 52 5.65 -37.14 8.16
C THR A 52 5.39 -37.47 6.68
N HIS A 53 6.44 -37.47 5.86
CA HIS A 53 6.34 -37.79 4.44
C HIS A 53 5.85 -39.23 4.21
N ASP A 54 6.40 -40.19 4.96
CA ASP A 54 5.99 -41.60 4.84
C ASP A 54 4.54 -41.83 5.29
N ALA A 55 4.11 -41.10 6.34
CA ALA A 55 2.70 -41.11 6.77
C ALA A 55 1.77 -40.57 5.68
N ALA A 56 2.15 -39.47 5.01
CA ALA A 56 1.38 -38.95 3.88
C ALA A 56 1.28 -39.94 2.70
N LEU A 57 2.39 -40.60 2.35
CA LEU A 57 2.42 -41.61 1.31
C LEU A 57 1.61 -42.85 1.69
N ALA A 58 1.66 -43.29 2.94
CA ALA A 58 0.87 -44.43 3.43
C ALA A 58 -0.63 -44.08 3.37
N TYR A 59 -1.02 -42.89 3.82
CA TYR A 59 -2.40 -42.42 3.73
C TYR A 59 -2.90 -42.39 2.28
N LYS A 60 -2.12 -41.85 1.35
CA LYS A 60 -2.45 -41.79 -0.08
C LYS A 60 -2.73 -43.20 -0.65
N ARG A 61 -1.96 -44.21 -0.24
CA ARG A 61 -2.13 -45.61 -0.73
C ARG A 61 -3.41 -46.26 -0.26
N THR A 62 -3.98 -45.84 0.85
CA THR A 62 -5.19 -46.39 1.45
C THR A 62 -6.45 -45.60 1.12
N HIS A 63 -6.30 -44.40 0.50
CA HIS A 63 -7.39 -43.48 0.17
C HIS A 63 -7.34 -43.08 -1.31
N ASP A 64 -7.49 -44.04 -2.22
CA ASP A 64 -7.38 -43.84 -3.67
C ASP A 64 -8.44 -42.87 -4.24
N ASN A 65 -9.52 -42.62 -3.50
CA ASN A 65 -10.57 -41.67 -3.87
C ASN A 65 -10.19 -40.20 -3.63
N LEU A 66 -9.09 -39.93 -2.91
CA LEU A 66 -8.63 -38.58 -2.65
C LEU A 66 -7.48 -38.24 -3.61
N PRO A 67 -7.58 -37.18 -4.45
CA PRO A 67 -6.58 -36.84 -5.45
C PRO A 67 -5.35 -36.19 -4.78
N MET A 68 -4.55 -37.00 -4.07
CA MET A 68 -3.41 -36.53 -3.28
C MET A 68 -2.13 -36.41 -4.10
N HIS A 69 -1.44 -35.31 -3.90
CA HIS A 69 -0.09 -35.05 -4.34
C HIS A 69 0.79 -34.78 -3.09
N VAL A 70 1.76 -35.65 -2.88
CA VAL A 70 2.67 -35.59 -1.73
C VAL A 70 4.04 -35.17 -2.24
N VAL A 71 4.53 -34.06 -1.69
CA VAL A 71 5.84 -33.49 -2.01
C VAL A 71 6.66 -33.35 -0.73
N ARG A 72 7.95 -33.69 -0.79
CA ARG A 72 8.92 -33.42 0.28
C ARG A 72 10.00 -32.49 -0.25
N HIS A 73 10.24 -31.39 0.48
CA HIS A 73 11.36 -30.53 0.15
C HIS A 73 12.71 -31.15 0.52
N PRO A 74 13.77 -30.90 -0.27
CA PRO A 74 15.10 -31.41 0.05
C PRO A 74 15.72 -30.71 1.26
N VAL A 75 15.28 -29.49 1.57
CA VAL A 75 15.68 -28.66 2.70
C VAL A 75 14.46 -27.94 3.26
N ASN A 76 14.50 -27.58 4.54
CA ASN A 76 13.44 -26.78 5.15
C ASN A 76 13.44 -25.37 4.54
N LEU A 77 12.33 -24.99 3.93
CA LEU A 77 12.10 -23.70 3.29
C LEU A 77 11.55 -22.64 4.26
N GLY A 78 11.10 -23.09 5.43
CA GLY A 78 10.33 -22.27 6.37
C GLY A 78 8.85 -22.17 6.01
N TYR A 79 8.05 -21.75 6.98
CA TYR A 79 6.60 -21.72 6.88
C TYR A 79 6.09 -20.94 5.64
N GLY A 80 6.62 -19.73 5.41
CA GLY A 80 6.29 -18.94 4.22
C GLY A 80 6.85 -19.53 2.94
N GLY A 81 8.06 -20.13 2.98
CA GLY A 81 8.68 -20.78 1.83
C GLY A 81 7.87 -21.99 1.35
N ASN A 82 7.40 -22.82 2.28
CA ASN A 82 6.52 -23.96 1.98
C ASN A 82 5.18 -23.48 1.39
N GLN A 83 4.59 -22.39 1.92
CA GLN A 83 3.37 -21.82 1.36
C GLN A 83 3.56 -21.30 -0.07
N LYS A 84 4.64 -20.59 -0.35
CA LYS A 84 4.96 -20.11 -1.71
C LYS A 84 5.00 -21.26 -2.71
N PHE A 85 5.69 -22.33 -2.33
CA PHE A 85 5.78 -23.54 -3.18
C PHE A 85 4.41 -24.13 -3.42
N GLY A 86 3.60 -24.35 -2.38
CA GLY A 86 2.29 -24.94 -2.52
C GLY A 86 1.31 -24.09 -3.35
N TYR A 87 1.35 -22.77 -3.22
CA TYR A 87 0.53 -21.87 -4.05
C TYR A 87 0.98 -21.89 -5.52
N ASN A 88 2.27 -21.93 -5.80
CA ASN A 88 2.76 -22.07 -7.17
C ASN A 88 2.35 -23.42 -7.78
N LEU A 89 2.50 -24.50 -7.04
CA LEU A 89 2.06 -25.84 -7.47
C LEU A 89 0.54 -25.87 -7.74
N ALA A 90 -0.27 -25.27 -6.87
CA ALA A 90 -1.72 -25.15 -7.07
C ALA A 90 -2.05 -24.37 -8.36
N ALA A 91 -1.32 -23.28 -8.63
CA ALA A 91 -1.47 -22.51 -9.85
C ALA A 91 -1.11 -23.31 -11.11
N GLU A 92 0.00 -24.04 -11.10
CA GLU A 92 0.43 -24.94 -12.21
C GLU A 92 -0.59 -26.03 -12.47
N MET A 93 -1.25 -26.53 -11.43
CA MET A 93 -2.32 -27.52 -11.56
C MET A 93 -3.66 -26.93 -12.01
N GLY A 94 -3.75 -25.61 -12.20
CA GLY A 94 -4.96 -24.92 -12.63
C GLY A 94 -6.06 -24.91 -11.57
N ILE A 95 -5.70 -24.85 -10.29
CA ILE A 95 -6.63 -24.66 -9.17
C ILE A 95 -7.14 -23.23 -9.17
N ASP A 96 -8.45 -23.02 -8.99
CA ASP A 96 -9.08 -21.70 -8.93
C ASP A 96 -9.17 -21.17 -7.50
N ILE A 97 -9.41 -22.06 -6.53
CA ILE A 97 -9.52 -21.75 -5.11
C ILE A 97 -8.66 -22.73 -4.32
N VAL A 98 -7.82 -22.23 -3.44
CA VAL A 98 -6.99 -23.03 -2.54
C VAL A 98 -7.36 -22.79 -1.09
N VAL A 99 -7.52 -23.86 -0.31
CA VAL A 99 -7.66 -23.80 1.15
C VAL A 99 -6.36 -24.24 1.78
N LEU A 100 -5.77 -23.38 2.61
CA LEU A 100 -4.60 -23.70 3.42
C LEU A 100 -5.03 -24.41 4.70
N LEU A 101 -4.56 -25.64 4.90
CA LEU A 101 -4.78 -26.45 6.09
C LEU A 101 -3.43 -26.82 6.71
N HIS A 102 -3.38 -26.93 8.03
CA HIS A 102 -2.17 -27.34 8.74
C HIS A 102 -2.20 -28.82 9.12
N GLY A 103 -1.09 -29.51 8.90
CA GLY A 103 -0.96 -30.92 9.24
C GLY A 103 -0.82 -31.23 10.74
N ASP A 104 -0.67 -30.21 11.59
CA ASP A 104 -0.52 -30.32 13.04
C ASP A 104 -1.85 -30.52 13.81
N GLY A 105 -2.98 -30.43 13.11
CA GLY A 105 -4.29 -30.63 13.70
C GLY A 105 -4.88 -29.45 14.46
N GLN A 106 -4.19 -28.29 14.47
CA GLN A 106 -4.63 -27.11 15.20
C GLN A 106 -5.94 -26.50 14.67
N TYR A 107 -6.24 -26.72 13.40
CA TYR A 107 -7.46 -26.22 12.74
C TYR A 107 -8.45 -27.34 12.49
N ALA A 108 -9.73 -26.97 12.41
CA ALA A 108 -10.84 -27.89 12.19
C ALA A 108 -11.18 -28.00 10.70
N PRO A 109 -10.78 -29.09 9.99
CA PRO A 109 -11.16 -29.29 8.59
C PRO A 109 -12.67 -29.29 8.35
N GLU A 110 -13.46 -29.63 9.36
CA GLU A 110 -14.93 -29.73 9.33
C GLU A 110 -15.61 -28.41 8.92
N VAL A 111 -14.99 -27.27 9.22
CA VAL A 111 -15.55 -25.94 8.86
C VAL A 111 -15.03 -25.42 7.51
N MET A 112 -14.37 -26.26 6.72
CA MET A 112 -13.79 -25.87 5.43
C MET A 112 -14.82 -25.28 4.47
N LEU A 113 -16.04 -25.75 4.49
CA LEU A 113 -17.14 -25.23 3.66
C LEU A 113 -17.50 -23.79 4.01
N ASP A 114 -17.37 -23.39 5.28
CA ASP A 114 -17.62 -22.00 5.69
C ASP A 114 -16.57 -21.05 5.11
N LEU A 115 -15.30 -21.54 4.97
CA LEU A 115 -14.25 -20.77 4.29
C LEU A 115 -14.47 -20.72 2.77
N LEU A 116 -14.93 -21.79 2.16
CA LEU A 116 -15.15 -21.87 0.72
C LEU A 116 -16.37 -21.09 0.25
N ALA A 117 -17.46 -21.09 1.02
CA ALA A 117 -18.73 -20.52 0.60
C ALA A 117 -18.65 -19.05 0.09
N PRO A 118 -17.98 -18.10 0.75
CA PRO A 118 -17.87 -16.73 0.24
C PRO A 118 -17.09 -16.64 -1.08
N LEU A 119 -16.09 -17.52 -1.29
CA LEU A 119 -15.30 -17.58 -2.52
C LEU A 119 -16.14 -18.15 -3.67
N LEU A 120 -16.83 -19.26 -3.44
CA LEU A 120 -17.64 -19.94 -4.45
C LEU A 120 -18.72 -19.02 -5.02
N VAL A 121 -19.38 -18.24 -4.18
CA VAL A 121 -20.41 -17.26 -4.62
C VAL A 121 -19.84 -15.91 -5.09
N GLY A 122 -18.51 -15.79 -5.18
CA GLY A 122 -17.84 -14.59 -5.70
C GLY A 122 -17.95 -13.36 -4.80
N ARG A 123 -18.26 -13.50 -3.50
CA ARG A 123 -18.32 -12.40 -2.53
C ARG A 123 -16.98 -12.06 -1.90
N ALA A 124 -16.00 -12.97 -1.97
CA ALA A 124 -14.66 -12.79 -1.43
C ALA A 124 -13.59 -13.20 -2.43
N ASP A 125 -12.40 -12.66 -2.27
CA ASP A 125 -11.17 -13.04 -2.95
C ASP A 125 -10.23 -13.79 -1.98
N ALA A 126 -10.39 -13.54 -0.67
CA ALA A 126 -9.75 -14.27 0.42
C ALA A 126 -10.72 -14.45 1.59
N VAL A 127 -10.66 -15.58 2.27
CA VAL A 127 -11.44 -15.86 3.48
C VAL A 127 -10.51 -16.33 4.58
N PHE A 128 -10.60 -15.72 5.75
CA PHE A 128 -9.78 -16.02 6.92
C PHE A 128 -10.64 -16.61 8.03
N GLY A 129 -10.22 -17.77 8.52
CA GLY A 129 -10.79 -18.36 9.71
C GLY A 129 -10.29 -17.57 10.95
N SER A 130 -11.21 -17.07 11.76
CA SER A 130 -10.87 -16.33 12.97
C SER A 130 -11.39 -17.02 14.23
N ARG A 131 -10.48 -17.23 15.17
CA ARG A 131 -10.76 -17.74 16.52
C ARG A 131 -11.27 -16.64 17.46
N MET A 132 -11.14 -15.38 17.02
CA MET A 132 -11.40 -14.18 17.85
C MET A 132 -12.76 -13.54 17.56
N MET A 133 -13.50 -13.98 16.53
CA MET A 133 -14.82 -13.43 16.17
C MET A 133 -15.87 -13.69 17.23
N GLN A 134 -15.86 -14.86 17.84
CA GLN A 134 -16.79 -15.22 18.91
C GLN A 134 -16.16 -14.92 20.26
N GLY A 135 -16.78 -14.04 21.04
CA GLY A 135 -16.25 -13.61 22.34
C GLY A 135 -16.06 -14.79 23.29
N GLY A 136 -14.85 -15.00 23.79
CA GLY A 136 -14.51 -16.10 24.72
C GLY A 136 -14.10 -17.41 24.05
N ALA A 137 -14.59 -17.74 22.85
CA ALA A 137 -14.37 -19.03 22.21
C ALA A 137 -12.89 -19.45 22.08
N ALA A 138 -11.99 -18.50 21.81
CA ALA A 138 -10.56 -18.78 21.78
C ALA A 138 -10.00 -19.26 23.14
N ARG A 139 -10.50 -18.69 24.24
CA ARG A 139 -10.12 -19.08 25.60
C ARG A 139 -10.73 -20.40 26.02
N ASP A 140 -11.99 -20.61 25.66
CA ASP A 140 -12.71 -21.85 25.94
C ASP A 140 -12.08 -23.04 25.18
N GLY A 141 -11.50 -22.77 23.98
CA GLY A 141 -10.73 -23.72 23.20
C GLY A 141 -9.27 -23.93 23.66
N GLY A 142 -8.91 -23.43 24.84
CA GLY A 142 -7.60 -23.67 25.48
C GLY A 142 -6.48 -22.68 25.10
N MET A 143 -6.77 -21.60 24.36
CA MET A 143 -5.72 -20.61 24.03
C MET A 143 -5.09 -20.00 25.28
N PRO A 144 -3.76 -20.07 25.47
CA PRO A 144 -3.07 -19.48 26.61
C PRO A 144 -3.35 -17.99 26.72
N PHE A 145 -3.50 -17.47 27.95
CA PHE A 145 -3.89 -16.07 28.17
C PHE A 145 -2.92 -15.06 27.54
N TYR A 146 -1.62 -15.31 27.63
CA TYR A 146 -0.61 -14.43 27.03
C TYR A 146 -0.69 -14.41 25.49
N LYS A 147 -0.99 -15.55 24.85
CA LYS A 147 -1.22 -15.63 23.39
C LYS A 147 -2.50 -14.85 23.00
N TYR A 148 -3.58 -14.99 23.78
CA TYR A 148 -4.83 -14.26 23.55
C TYR A 148 -4.63 -12.74 23.63
N ILE A 149 -3.95 -12.26 24.66
CA ILE A 149 -3.67 -10.82 24.81
C ILE A 149 -2.69 -10.34 23.73
N GLY A 150 -1.62 -11.10 23.46
CA GLY A 150 -0.65 -10.79 22.39
C GLY A 150 -1.33 -10.67 21.03
N ASN A 151 -2.18 -11.63 20.68
CA ASN A 151 -2.96 -11.62 19.44
C ASN A 151 -3.83 -10.34 19.34
N LYS A 152 -4.57 -10.00 20.39
CA LYS A 152 -5.41 -8.77 20.40
C LYS A 152 -4.59 -7.49 20.24
N ILE A 153 -3.43 -7.41 20.88
CA ILE A 153 -2.57 -6.21 20.80
C ILE A 153 -2.02 -6.09 19.38
N LEU A 154 -1.46 -7.18 18.82
CA LEU A 154 -0.90 -7.18 17.48
C LEU A 154 -1.98 -6.92 16.42
N THR A 155 -3.11 -7.62 16.48
CA THR A 155 -4.25 -7.40 15.58
C THR A 155 -4.74 -5.94 15.60
N LYS A 156 -4.83 -5.33 16.81
CA LYS A 156 -5.22 -3.91 16.92
C LYS A 156 -4.20 -2.98 16.29
N TYR A 157 -2.91 -3.29 16.44
CA TYR A 157 -1.83 -2.54 15.83
C TYR A 157 -1.85 -2.67 14.31
N GLU A 158 -1.91 -3.89 13.76
CA GLU A 158 -1.96 -4.17 12.33
C GLU A 158 -3.18 -3.51 11.67
N ASN A 159 -4.35 -3.63 12.28
CA ASN A 159 -5.56 -2.93 11.83
C ASN A 159 -5.37 -1.41 11.79
N ALA A 160 -4.69 -0.83 12.78
CA ALA A 160 -4.42 0.60 12.81
C ALA A 160 -3.46 1.02 11.70
N MET A 161 -2.42 0.21 11.45
CA MET A 161 -1.42 0.50 10.40
C MET A 161 -1.98 0.26 9.00
N ALA A 162 -2.72 -0.83 8.80
CA ALA A 162 -3.26 -1.21 7.50
C ALA A 162 -4.59 -0.53 7.15
N GLY A 163 -5.27 0.10 8.13
CA GLY A 163 -6.61 0.63 7.94
C GLY A 163 -7.69 -0.44 7.85
N ALA A 164 -7.39 -1.64 8.32
CA ALA A 164 -8.28 -2.80 8.29
C ALA A 164 -9.15 -2.89 9.55
N SER A 165 -10.05 -3.87 9.56
CA SER A 165 -10.93 -4.17 10.71
C SER A 165 -11.09 -5.67 10.92
N LEU A 166 -10.01 -6.43 10.67
CA LEU A 166 -10.01 -7.86 10.92
C LEU A 166 -10.07 -8.16 12.42
N SER A 167 -10.75 -9.23 12.77
CA SER A 167 -10.86 -9.71 14.14
C SER A 167 -9.61 -10.47 14.57
N GLU A 168 -8.90 -11.09 13.62
CA GLU A 168 -7.66 -11.82 13.82
C GLU A 168 -6.74 -11.77 12.59
N TRP A 169 -5.44 -11.52 12.80
CA TRP A 169 -4.40 -11.56 11.76
C TRP A 169 -3.56 -12.84 11.79
N HIS A 170 -3.61 -13.59 12.90
CA HIS A 170 -2.64 -14.63 13.25
C HIS A 170 -3.20 -16.05 13.17
N SER A 171 -4.33 -16.23 12.48
CA SER A 171 -4.84 -17.56 12.13
C SER A 171 -4.26 -18.02 10.80
N GLY A 172 -3.76 -19.24 10.74
CA GLY A 172 -3.25 -19.86 9.50
C GLY A 172 -4.32 -20.59 8.69
N TYR A 173 -5.58 -20.67 9.15
CA TYR A 173 -6.65 -21.35 8.40
C TYR A 173 -7.32 -20.38 7.44
N ARG A 174 -6.98 -20.49 6.18
CA ARG A 174 -7.33 -19.50 5.16
C ARG A 174 -7.70 -20.14 3.85
N ALA A 175 -8.53 -19.47 3.07
CA ALA A 175 -8.82 -19.84 1.69
C ALA A 175 -8.66 -18.63 0.76
N TYR A 176 -8.15 -18.90 -0.44
CA TYR A 176 -7.84 -17.85 -1.40
C TYR A 176 -8.31 -18.20 -2.79
N ARG A 177 -8.75 -17.20 -3.51
CA ARG A 177 -8.86 -17.26 -4.96
C ARG A 177 -7.46 -17.13 -5.55
N MET A 178 -7.03 -18.09 -6.38
CA MET A 178 -5.68 -18.11 -6.94
C MET A 178 -5.36 -16.85 -7.74
N SER A 179 -6.34 -16.30 -8.48
CA SER A 179 -6.15 -15.02 -9.20
C SER A 179 -5.82 -13.83 -8.30
N ALA A 180 -6.22 -13.85 -7.02
CA ALA A 180 -5.85 -12.80 -6.07
C ALA A 180 -4.42 -13.02 -5.54
N LEU A 181 -4.02 -14.26 -5.26
CA LEU A 181 -2.64 -14.58 -4.85
C LEU A 181 -1.61 -14.28 -5.94
N GLN A 182 -1.93 -14.60 -7.20
CA GLN A 182 -1.04 -14.39 -8.35
C GLN A 182 -0.75 -12.91 -8.64
N GLN A 183 -1.57 -11.99 -8.13
CA GLN A 183 -1.30 -10.55 -8.19
C GLN A 183 -0.27 -10.08 -7.17
N LEU A 184 0.07 -10.91 -6.20
CA LEU A 184 1.00 -10.57 -5.14
C LEU A 184 2.43 -10.99 -5.50
N PRO A 185 3.45 -10.20 -5.15
CA PRO A 185 4.85 -10.54 -5.36
C PRO A 185 5.33 -11.53 -4.28
N LEU A 186 4.71 -12.72 -4.21
CA LEU A 186 4.94 -13.70 -3.13
C LEU A 186 6.42 -14.07 -2.96
N ASP A 187 7.18 -14.11 -4.07
CA ASP A 187 8.61 -14.45 -4.03
C ASP A 187 9.45 -13.44 -3.22
N THR A 188 8.99 -12.20 -3.12
CA THR A 188 9.67 -11.14 -2.33
C THR A 188 9.33 -11.17 -0.86
N TYR A 189 8.33 -11.95 -0.45
CA TYR A 189 7.88 -12.03 0.94
C TYR A 189 8.79 -12.95 1.76
N SER A 190 8.71 -12.82 3.08
CA SER A 190 9.45 -13.63 4.03
C SER A 190 9.20 -15.14 3.85
N ASN A 191 10.17 -15.96 4.23
CA ASN A 191 9.97 -17.40 4.36
C ASN A 191 9.53 -17.81 5.78
N GLY A 192 9.44 -16.85 6.72
CA GLY A 192 9.05 -17.08 8.10
C GLY A 192 7.54 -17.03 8.34
N PHE A 193 7.16 -16.98 9.63
CA PHE A 193 5.74 -16.91 10.03
C PHE A 193 5.08 -15.55 9.75
N ASP A 194 5.86 -14.50 9.57
CA ASP A 194 5.45 -13.16 9.17
C ASP A 194 4.95 -13.08 7.71
N PHE A 195 5.14 -14.14 6.92
CA PHE A 195 4.60 -14.29 5.57
C PHE A 195 3.08 -14.07 5.51
N ASP A 196 2.36 -14.58 6.49
CA ASP A 196 0.91 -14.42 6.60
C ASP A 196 0.48 -12.95 6.72
N THR A 197 1.19 -12.15 7.51
CA THR A 197 0.97 -10.71 7.59
C THR A 197 1.26 -10.03 6.26
N GLN A 198 2.32 -10.42 5.55
CA GLN A 198 2.66 -9.85 4.25
C GLN A 198 1.61 -10.17 3.17
N ILE A 199 1.06 -11.39 3.16
CA ILE A 199 -0.09 -11.72 2.27
C ILE A 199 -1.28 -10.82 2.57
N ILE A 200 -1.68 -10.67 3.84
CA ILE A 200 -2.82 -9.81 4.21
C ILE A 200 -2.59 -8.38 3.73
N LEU A 201 -1.39 -7.82 4.01
CA LEU A 201 -1.04 -6.47 3.57
C LEU A 201 -1.06 -6.34 2.04
N GLY A 202 -0.58 -7.35 1.32
CA GLY A 202 -0.64 -7.43 -0.14
C GLY A 202 -2.07 -7.44 -0.67
N LEU A 203 -2.95 -8.26 -0.11
CA LEU A 203 -4.36 -8.33 -0.47
C LEU A 203 -5.08 -7.01 -0.18
N LEU A 204 -4.81 -6.38 0.95
CA LEU A 204 -5.35 -5.04 1.26
C LEU A 204 -4.84 -3.99 0.28
N ASN A 205 -3.59 -4.10 -0.16
CA ASN A 205 -3.02 -3.19 -1.15
C ASN A 205 -3.65 -3.33 -2.53
N SER A 206 -3.95 -4.55 -2.97
CA SER A 206 -4.64 -4.85 -4.23
C SER A 206 -6.16 -4.68 -4.14
N GLN A 207 -6.68 -4.17 -3.02
CA GLN A 207 -8.13 -3.99 -2.77
C GLN A 207 -8.95 -5.29 -2.87
N ALA A 208 -8.33 -6.42 -2.56
CA ALA A 208 -9.01 -7.71 -2.52
C ALA A 208 -10.11 -7.72 -1.44
N ARG A 209 -11.21 -8.39 -1.75
CA ARG A 209 -12.34 -8.55 -0.82
C ARG A 209 -12.03 -9.65 0.18
N ILE A 210 -11.77 -9.27 1.42
CA ILE A 210 -11.46 -10.18 2.52
C ILE A 210 -12.69 -10.35 3.39
N VAL A 211 -13.03 -11.60 3.69
CA VAL A 211 -14.12 -11.99 4.60
C VAL A 211 -13.55 -12.84 5.71
N GLU A 212 -14.04 -12.66 6.94
CA GLU A 212 -13.71 -13.54 8.07
C GLU A 212 -14.88 -14.48 8.38
N VAL A 213 -14.55 -15.70 8.77
CA VAL A 213 -15.52 -16.68 9.29
C VAL A 213 -15.05 -17.20 10.64
N PRO A 214 -15.96 -17.46 11.59
CA PRO A 214 -15.57 -17.97 12.89
C PRO A 214 -15.11 -19.42 12.75
N ILE A 215 -13.99 -19.77 13.38
CA ILE A 215 -13.49 -21.14 13.46
C ILE A 215 -13.34 -21.58 14.91
N PRO A 216 -13.54 -22.89 15.18
CA PRO A 216 -13.27 -23.42 16.52
C PRO A 216 -11.77 -23.29 16.84
N THR A 217 -11.50 -23.15 18.13
CA THR A 217 -10.14 -23.10 18.66
C THR A 217 -9.84 -24.43 19.34
N TYR A 218 -8.71 -25.02 19.02
CA TYR A 218 -8.19 -26.16 19.74
C TYR A 218 -6.71 -25.94 20.04
N TYR A 219 -6.36 -26.02 21.30
CA TYR A 219 -4.97 -26.03 21.78
C TYR A 219 -4.78 -27.31 22.60
N GLY A 220 -4.03 -28.26 22.02
CA GLY A 220 -3.64 -29.53 22.64
C GLY A 220 -2.16 -29.58 22.93
N ASP A 221 -1.54 -30.72 22.65
CA ASP A 221 -0.12 -30.99 22.91
C ASP A 221 0.80 -30.57 21.73
N GLU A 222 0.30 -29.72 20.81
CA GLU A 222 1.07 -29.29 19.65
C GLU A 222 2.28 -28.43 20.04
N ILE A 223 3.41 -28.64 19.34
CA ILE A 223 4.64 -27.88 19.53
C ILE A 223 4.55 -26.55 18.79
N CYS A 224 4.60 -25.44 19.52
CA CYS A 224 4.64 -24.12 18.92
C CYS A 224 6.08 -23.74 18.53
N TYR A 225 6.38 -23.70 17.25
CA TYR A 225 7.69 -23.34 16.72
C TYR A 225 7.92 -21.81 16.61
N VAL A 226 6.92 -21.01 16.93
CA VAL A 226 6.99 -19.55 16.77
C VAL A 226 7.73 -18.91 17.93
N ASP A 227 8.86 -18.24 17.65
CA ASP A 227 9.45 -17.28 18.58
C ASP A 227 8.57 -16.02 18.63
N GLY A 228 7.80 -15.89 19.70
CA GLY A 228 6.81 -14.82 19.83
C GLY A 228 7.39 -13.40 19.81
N MET A 229 8.60 -13.19 20.33
CA MET A 229 9.26 -11.87 20.36
C MET A 229 9.76 -11.47 18.97
N LYS A 230 10.42 -12.40 18.28
CA LYS A 230 10.87 -12.19 16.90
C LYS A 230 9.67 -11.95 15.99
N TYR A 231 8.65 -12.79 16.10
CA TYR A 231 7.41 -12.65 15.34
C TYR A 231 6.74 -11.29 15.54
N ALA A 232 6.57 -10.85 16.79
CA ALA A 232 5.98 -9.54 17.09
C ALA A 232 6.81 -8.38 16.50
N LYS A 233 8.16 -8.48 16.54
CA LYS A 233 9.05 -7.49 15.93
C LYS A 233 8.90 -7.45 14.42
N ASP A 234 8.85 -8.60 13.75
CA ASP A 234 8.74 -8.69 12.29
C ASP A 234 7.39 -8.13 11.82
N ILE A 235 6.30 -8.46 12.50
CA ILE A 235 4.97 -7.87 12.28
C ILE A 235 5.00 -6.35 12.44
N PHE A 236 5.61 -5.85 13.53
CA PHE A 236 5.72 -4.41 13.76
C PHE A 236 6.44 -3.71 12.61
N ILE A 237 7.53 -4.30 12.11
CA ILE A 237 8.29 -3.77 10.98
C ILE A 237 7.43 -3.74 9.71
N HIS A 238 6.81 -4.86 9.33
CA HIS A 238 6.02 -4.96 8.10
C HIS A 238 4.79 -4.05 8.10
N ALA A 239 4.03 -4.03 9.19
CA ALA A 239 2.86 -3.16 9.31
C ALA A 239 3.24 -1.67 9.31
N SER A 240 4.36 -1.31 9.99
CA SER A 240 4.90 0.06 9.95
C SER A 240 5.36 0.45 8.56
N GLN A 241 6.12 -0.42 7.89
CA GLN A 241 6.59 -0.19 6.52
C GLN A 241 5.43 -0.05 5.54
N TYR A 242 4.42 -0.91 5.63
CA TYR A 242 3.20 -0.79 4.84
C TYR A 242 2.56 0.60 5.02
N ARG A 243 2.42 1.05 6.27
CA ARG A 243 1.85 2.35 6.58
C ARG A 243 2.68 3.50 6.01
N LEU A 244 4.00 3.44 6.22
CA LEU A 244 4.93 4.43 5.66
C LEU A 244 4.86 4.47 4.14
N ASN A 245 4.81 3.29 3.48
CA ASN A 245 4.66 3.21 2.03
C ASN A 245 3.34 3.83 1.54
N LYS A 246 2.21 3.59 2.24
CA LYS A 246 0.92 4.25 1.91
C LYS A 246 0.98 5.77 2.10
N MET A 247 1.77 6.26 3.04
CA MET A 247 2.03 7.68 3.24
C MET A 247 3.02 8.28 2.21
N GLY A 248 3.63 7.45 1.36
CA GLY A 248 4.58 7.87 0.34
C GLY A 248 6.04 7.80 0.77
N PHE A 249 6.34 7.31 1.97
CA PHE A 249 7.71 7.08 2.44
C PHE A 249 8.20 5.68 2.07
N GLY A 250 9.49 5.55 1.74
CA GLY A 250 10.14 4.27 1.45
C GLY A 250 10.12 3.85 -0.02
N GLN A 251 10.92 2.83 -0.35
CA GLN A 251 11.06 2.31 -1.72
C GLN A 251 9.83 1.49 -2.12
N SER A 252 9.32 1.68 -3.34
CA SER A 252 8.35 0.78 -3.95
C SER A 252 9.05 -0.35 -4.67
N ALA A 253 8.69 -1.59 -4.37
CA ALA A 253 9.19 -2.76 -5.10
C ALA A 253 8.53 -2.94 -6.49
N SER A 254 7.42 -2.25 -6.78
CA SER A 254 6.69 -2.41 -8.04
C SER A 254 6.83 -1.19 -8.96
N HIS A 255 7.22 -1.45 -10.22
CA HIS A 255 7.31 -0.46 -11.30
C HIS A 255 5.92 0.00 -11.82
N SER A 256 4.83 -0.59 -11.34
CA SER A 256 3.48 -0.41 -11.91
C SER A 256 2.62 0.67 -11.28
N ASP A 257 3.10 1.33 -10.22
CA ASP A 257 2.32 2.37 -9.53
C ASP A 257 2.77 3.79 -9.94
N ALA A 258 2.69 4.12 -11.22
CA ALA A 258 2.52 5.51 -11.66
C ALA A 258 1.11 5.96 -11.25
N GLN A 259 0.91 6.17 -9.94
CA GLN A 259 -0.34 6.77 -9.46
C GLN A 259 -0.37 8.22 -9.92
N ALA A 260 -1.44 8.60 -10.61
CA ALA A 260 -1.74 9.96 -11.00
C ALA A 260 -1.48 10.93 -9.83
N TYR A 261 -0.99 12.13 -10.17
CA TYR A 261 -0.75 13.20 -9.21
C TYR A 261 -2.05 13.47 -8.43
N GLU A 262 -2.00 13.39 -7.11
CA GLU A 262 -3.19 13.50 -6.28
C GLU A 262 -3.38 14.94 -5.79
N TYR A 263 -4.55 15.50 -6.08
CA TYR A 263 -4.95 16.82 -5.59
C TYR A 263 -4.96 16.88 -4.06
N LYS A 264 -4.27 17.90 -3.50
CA LYS A 264 -4.15 18.11 -2.05
C LYS A 264 -5.30 18.99 -1.56
N SER A 265 -6.39 18.39 -1.10
CA SER A 265 -7.63 19.08 -0.73
C SER A 265 -7.58 19.89 0.58
N ASP A 266 -6.59 19.63 1.48
CA ASP A 266 -6.46 20.36 2.75
C ASP A 266 -6.13 21.85 2.49
N PRO A 267 -6.89 22.80 3.07
CA PRO A 267 -6.62 24.25 2.92
C PRO A 267 -5.22 24.69 3.38
N SER A 268 -4.53 23.91 4.22
CA SER A 268 -3.15 24.17 4.65
C SER A 268 -2.09 23.49 3.77
N SER A 269 -2.50 22.79 2.72
CA SER A 269 -1.61 22.20 1.69
C SER A 269 -1.08 23.28 0.74
N SER A 270 -0.09 22.90 -0.11
CA SER A 270 0.39 23.79 -1.18
C SER A 270 -0.75 24.22 -2.11
N HIS A 271 -1.60 23.29 -2.58
CA HIS A 271 -2.75 23.62 -3.43
C HIS A 271 -3.77 24.51 -2.73
N GLY A 272 -4.10 24.21 -1.46
CA GLY A 272 -5.02 25.05 -0.68
C GLY A 272 -4.52 26.46 -0.49
N MET A 273 -3.20 26.66 -0.27
CA MET A 273 -2.60 27.99 -0.16
C MET A 273 -2.58 28.73 -1.50
N LEU A 274 -2.25 28.04 -2.61
CA LEU A 274 -2.31 28.61 -3.96
C LEU A 274 -3.73 29.06 -4.31
N LEU A 275 -4.73 28.22 -4.06
CA LEU A 275 -6.14 28.57 -4.31
C LEU A 275 -6.61 29.72 -3.44
N LYS A 276 -6.22 29.78 -2.17
CA LYS A 276 -6.52 30.92 -1.30
C LYS A 276 -5.92 32.21 -1.82
N TYR A 277 -4.74 32.14 -2.39
CA TYR A 277 -4.07 33.29 -3.01
C TYR A 277 -4.80 33.71 -4.30
N MET A 278 -5.16 32.75 -5.15
CA MET A 278 -5.93 33.00 -6.38
C MET A 278 -7.31 33.58 -6.09
N ALA A 279 -8.00 33.13 -5.06
CA ALA A 279 -9.31 33.66 -4.66
C ALA A 279 -9.30 35.14 -4.25
N GLN A 280 -8.13 35.73 -3.98
CA GLN A 280 -7.98 37.16 -3.67
C GLN A 280 -7.72 38.02 -4.92
N ARG A 281 -7.50 37.38 -6.08
CA ARG A 281 -7.30 38.06 -7.37
C ARG A 281 -8.63 38.21 -8.12
N SER A 282 -8.72 39.25 -8.91
CA SER A 282 -9.77 39.37 -9.94
C SER A 282 -9.60 38.24 -10.98
N ALA A 283 -10.63 38.04 -11.82
CA ALA A 283 -10.57 37.11 -12.95
C ALA A 283 -9.28 37.33 -13.76
N ALA A 284 -8.56 36.25 -14.03
CA ALA A 284 -7.21 36.29 -14.60
C ALA A 284 -7.03 35.18 -15.64
N ASP A 285 -6.18 35.42 -16.62
CA ASP A 285 -5.69 34.40 -17.53
C ASP A 285 -4.54 33.64 -16.87
N VAL A 286 -4.73 32.33 -16.67
CA VAL A 286 -3.81 31.46 -15.93
C VAL A 286 -3.24 30.39 -16.85
N ILE A 287 -1.94 30.16 -16.78
CA ILE A 287 -1.27 28.99 -17.36
C ILE A 287 -0.88 28.08 -16.20
N ASP A 288 -1.40 26.84 -16.18
CA ASP A 288 -1.08 25.81 -15.18
C ASP A 288 -0.11 24.81 -15.80
N LEU A 289 1.18 24.96 -15.48
CA LEU A 289 2.25 24.07 -15.96
C LEU A 289 2.31 22.85 -15.07
N GLY A 290 2.31 21.65 -15.66
CA GLY A 290 2.21 20.39 -14.95
C GLY A 290 0.82 20.16 -14.35
N CYS A 291 -0.23 20.46 -15.12
CA CYS A 291 -1.62 20.43 -14.63
C CYS A 291 -2.17 19.02 -14.35
N SER A 292 -1.46 17.97 -14.76
CA SER A 292 -1.85 16.56 -14.61
C SER A 292 -3.30 16.33 -15.10
N ASP A 293 -4.15 15.75 -14.29
CA ASP A 293 -5.57 15.51 -14.60
C ASP A 293 -6.45 16.78 -14.53
N GLY A 294 -5.90 17.94 -14.19
CA GLY A 294 -6.56 19.25 -14.21
C GLY A 294 -7.42 19.57 -12.97
N VAL A 295 -7.33 18.84 -11.86
CA VAL A 295 -8.18 19.13 -10.68
C VAL A 295 -7.87 20.51 -10.08
N LEU A 296 -6.59 20.90 -9.96
CA LEU A 296 -6.21 22.22 -9.49
C LEU A 296 -6.69 23.32 -10.43
N SER A 297 -6.53 23.12 -11.75
CA SER A 297 -7.05 23.98 -12.80
C SER A 297 -8.56 24.18 -12.69
N MET A 298 -9.33 23.09 -12.49
CA MET A 298 -10.79 23.15 -12.29
C MET A 298 -11.17 24.01 -11.08
N GLN A 299 -10.42 23.91 -9.98
CA GLN A 299 -10.67 24.76 -8.81
C GLN A 299 -10.39 26.23 -9.11
N MET A 300 -9.33 26.56 -9.85
CA MET A 300 -9.05 27.94 -10.29
C MET A 300 -10.13 28.47 -11.23
N ARG A 301 -10.65 27.64 -12.16
CA ARG A 301 -11.81 27.99 -12.99
C ARG A 301 -13.06 28.29 -12.17
N SER A 302 -13.31 27.53 -11.10
CA SER A 302 -14.45 27.77 -10.21
C SER A 302 -14.36 29.11 -9.47
N LEU A 303 -13.17 29.69 -9.37
CA LEU A 303 -12.92 31.03 -8.83
C LEU A 303 -13.09 32.14 -9.91
N GLY A 304 -13.43 31.78 -11.16
CA GLY A 304 -13.65 32.72 -12.26
C GLY A 304 -12.42 33.02 -13.14
N HIS A 305 -11.33 32.23 -12.99
CA HIS A 305 -10.15 32.35 -13.84
C HIS A 305 -10.31 31.54 -15.14
N VAL A 306 -9.64 31.97 -16.21
CA VAL A 306 -9.52 31.22 -17.46
C VAL A 306 -8.19 30.45 -17.41
N VAL A 307 -8.22 29.10 -17.54
CA VAL A 307 -7.05 28.28 -17.29
C VAL A 307 -6.64 27.50 -18.54
N THR A 308 -5.39 27.72 -18.97
CA THR A 308 -4.71 26.87 -19.95
C THR A 308 -3.82 25.88 -19.20
N GLY A 309 -4.14 24.58 -19.27
CA GLY A 309 -3.34 23.50 -18.71
C GLY A 309 -2.27 23.03 -19.69
N VAL A 310 -1.05 22.78 -19.16
CA VAL A 310 0.07 22.21 -19.93
C VAL A 310 0.61 21.01 -19.17
N ASP A 311 0.68 19.84 -19.81
CA ASP A 311 1.27 18.64 -19.23
C ASP A 311 1.90 17.74 -20.30
N ILE A 312 2.82 16.86 -19.89
CA ILE A 312 3.39 15.85 -20.78
C ILE A 312 2.41 14.71 -21.06
N GLU A 313 1.55 14.40 -20.08
CA GLU A 313 0.54 13.34 -20.17
C GLU A 313 -0.85 13.93 -20.46
N GLU A 314 -1.55 13.31 -21.41
CA GLU A 314 -2.93 13.64 -21.71
C GLU A 314 -3.87 12.72 -20.94
N HIS A 315 -4.46 13.24 -19.87
CA HIS A 315 -5.48 12.53 -19.10
C HIS A 315 -6.89 12.83 -19.66
N ALA A 316 -7.71 11.81 -19.88
CA ALA A 316 -9.06 11.99 -20.46
C ALA A 316 -9.92 13.01 -19.69
N GLN A 317 -9.72 13.14 -18.39
CA GLN A 317 -10.47 14.06 -17.53
C GLN A 317 -10.06 15.53 -17.67
N VAL A 318 -8.85 15.83 -18.21
CA VAL A 318 -8.31 17.19 -18.25
C VAL A 318 -9.16 18.13 -19.12
N PHE A 319 -9.71 17.62 -20.23
CA PHE A 319 -10.51 18.42 -21.17
C PHE A 319 -11.79 19.05 -20.60
N GLY A 320 -12.37 18.43 -19.55
CA GLY A 320 -13.50 19.01 -18.82
C GLY A 320 -13.11 19.97 -17.70
N ARG A 321 -11.82 20.04 -17.37
CA ARG A 321 -11.30 20.73 -16.19
C ARG A 321 -10.50 21.99 -16.49
N VAL A 322 -10.02 22.15 -17.73
CA VAL A 322 -9.32 23.34 -18.23
C VAL A 322 -10.08 23.97 -19.39
N ASP A 323 -9.82 25.24 -19.71
CA ASP A 323 -10.41 25.92 -20.88
C ASP A 323 -9.64 25.55 -22.15
N LYS A 324 -8.34 25.32 -22.05
CA LYS A 324 -7.47 24.85 -23.12
C LYS A 324 -6.42 23.88 -22.54
N PHE A 325 -6.18 22.78 -23.22
CA PHE A 325 -5.10 21.84 -22.89
C PHE A 325 -4.03 21.86 -23.99
N ILE A 326 -2.76 21.83 -23.59
CA ILE A 326 -1.59 21.74 -24.49
C ILE A 326 -0.70 20.63 -23.96
N GLN A 327 -0.54 19.58 -24.76
CA GLN A 327 0.43 18.54 -24.43
C GLN A 327 1.85 19.01 -24.75
N ALA A 328 2.73 19.05 -23.77
CA ALA A 328 4.12 19.46 -23.93
C ALA A 328 5.05 18.89 -22.86
N ASN A 329 6.29 18.61 -23.25
CA ASN A 329 7.37 18.28 -22.34
C ASN A 329 8.11 19.56 -21.91
N LEU A 330 7.99 19.95 -20.66
CA LEU A 330 8.63 21.17 -20.12
C LEU A 330 10.15 21.10 -20.06
N ASP A 331 10.76 19.90 -20.12
CA ASP A 331 12.20 19.73 -20.28
C ASP A 331 12.71 20.16 -21.68
N ALA A 332 11.82 20.17 -22.68
CA ALA A 332 12.12 20.69 -24.01
C ALA A 332 11.84 22.20 -24.14
N GLY A 333 11.34 22.81 -23.06
CA GLY A 333 10.94 24.22 -23.00
C GLY A 333 9.43 24.43 -23.20
N LEU A 334 9.00 25.68 -23.16
CA LEU A 334 7.61 26.04 -23.35
C LEU A 334 7.17 25.83 -24.80
N PRO A 335 5.98 25.27 -25.05
CA PRO A 335 5.47 25.06 -26.41
C PRO A 335 5.19 26.42 -27.10
N SER A 336 5.55 26.53 -28.37
CA SER A 336 5.32 27.74 -29.19
C SER A 336 3.82 28.13 -29.30
N SER A 337 2.91 27.21 -29.04
CA SER A 337 1.47 27.43 -28.99
C SER A 337 1.00 28.23 -27.77
N LEU A 338 1.87 28.44 -26.77
CA LEU A 338 1.68 29.38 -25.67
C LEU A 338 2.15 30.79 -26.08
N SER A 339 1.47 31.40 -27.03
CA SER A 339 1.82 32.72 -27.58
C SER A 339 1.04 33.88 -26.94
N SER A 340 0.13 33.59 -26.02
CA SER A 340 -0.72 34.62 -25.39
C SER A 340 -0.15 35.06 -24.04
N GLU A 341 -0.16 36.38 -23.81
CA GLU A 341 0.15 36.96 -22.50
C GLU A 341 -0.84 36.48 -21.44
N CYS A 342 -0.35 36.18 -20.25
CA CYS A 342 -1.14 35.73 -19.11
C CYS A 342 -0.88 36.58 -17.86
N ASP A 343 -1.78 36.51 -16.89
CA ASP A 343 -1.64 37.23 -15.63
C ASP A 343 -0.91 36.39 -14.58
N VAL A 344 -1.06 35.07 -14.65
CA VAL A 344 -0.46 34.14 -13.69
C VAL A 344 0.02 32.87 -14.38
N VAL A 345 1.23 32.44 -14.04
CA VAL A 345 1.71 31.09 -14.34
C VAL A 345 1.79 30.31 -13.04
N VAL A 346 1.17 29.16 -12.97
CA VAL A 346 1.22 28.26 -11.82
C VAL A 346 2.20 27.11 -12.11
N CYS A 347 3.14 26.89 -11.19
CA CYS A 347 4.11 25.79 -11.18
C CYS A 347 3.97 25.06 -9.83
N ALA A 348 2.88 24.28 -9.67
CA ALA A 348 2.60 23.56 -8.44
C ALA A 348 3.33 22.23 -8.41
N ASP A 349 4.45 22.16 -7.68
CA ASP A 349 5.33 20.98 -7.61
C ASP A 349 5.84 20.54 -9.00
N VAL A 350 6.37 21.47 -9.79
CA VAL A 350 6.84 21.26 -11.17
C VAL A 350 8.33 21.48 -11.32
N LEU A 351 8.86 22.57 -10.73
CA LEU A 351 10.24 23.02 -10.98
C LEU A 351 11.29 22.04 -10.48
N GLU A 352 10.98 21.21 -9.51
CA GLU A 352 11.83 20.10 -9.03
C GLU A 352 11.92 18.94 -10.00
N HIS A 353 10.97 18.80 -10.92
CA HIS A 353 10.93 17.76 -11.95
C HIS A 353 11.61 18.19 -13.26
N VAL A 354 11.91 19.48 -13.44
CA VAL A 354 12.53 20.02 -14.65
C VAL A 354 14.05 20.07 -14.48
N ARG A 355 14.79 19.65 -15.53
CA ARG A 355 16.25 19.62 -15.49
C ARG A 355 16.89 21.01 -15.42
N GLU A 356 16.31 21.98 -16.13
CA GLU A 356 16.80 23.35 -16.20
C GLU A 356 15.69 24.36 -15.81
N PRO A 357 15.26 24.41 -14.54
CA PRO A 357 14.16 25.25 -14.11
C PRO A 357 14.47 26.75 -14.27
N GLU A 358 15.75 27.14 -14.28
CA GLU A 358 16.21 28.50 -14.56
C GLU A 358 15.82 28.93 -16.00
N VAL A 359 16.01 28.02 -16.96
CA VAL A 359 15.67 28.26 -18.37
C VAL A 359 14.16 28.34 -18.54
N LEU A 360 13.42 27.45 -17.88
CA LEU A 360 11.96 27.47 -17.90
C LEU A 360 11.41 28.79 -17.34
N LEU A 361 11.92 29.25 -16.20
CA LEU A 361 11.54 30.54 -15.62
C LEU A 361 11.86 31.72 -16.56
N ALA A 362 13.02 31.71 -17.22
CA ALA A 362 13.37 32.72 -18.21
C ALA A 362 12.41 32.74 -19.41
N GLN A 363 11.92 31.58 -19.84
CA GLN A 363 10.93 31.45 -20.92
C GLN A 363 9.52 31.89 -20.49
N ILE A 364 9.16 31.74 -19.23
CA ILE A 364 7.87 32.21 -18.68
C ILE A 364 7.83 33.74 -18.63
N ALA A 365 8.96 34.41 -18.37
CA ALA A 365 9.01 35.84 -18.14
C ALA A 365 8.37 36.71 -19.24
N PRO A 366 8.55 36.43 -20.57
CA PRO A 366 7.91 37.20 -21.62
C PRO A 366 6.41 36.93 -21.78
N LEU A 367 5.89 35.85 -21.20
CA LEU A 367 4.46 35.54 -21.25
C LEU A 367 3.65 36.31 -20.19
N LEU A 368 4.32 36.86 -19.19
CA LEU A 368 3.64 37.59 -18.11
C LEU A 368 3.31 39.02 -18.53
N ARG A 369 2.04 39.40 -18.38
CA ARG A 369 1.61 40.79 -18.49
C ARG A 369 2.29 41.68 -17.44
N PRO A 370 2.36 43.01 -17.62
CA PRO A 370 2.83 43.90 -16.57
C PRO A 370 2.06 43.68 -15.26
N GLY A 371 2.78 43.38 -14.18
CA GLY A 371 2.20 43.03 -12.87
C GLY A 371 1.79 41.57 -12.73
N GLY A 372 1.99 40.72 -13.75
CA GLY A 372 1.82 39.28 -13.69
C GLY A 372 2.84 38.59 -12.78
N ALA A 373 2.54 37.36 -12.39
CA ALA A 373 3.39 36.63 -11.45
C ALA A 373 3.43 35.12 -11.77
N VAL A 374 4.52 34.47 -11.33
CA VAL A 374 4.60 33.01 -11.24
C VAL A 374 4.27 32.60 -9.81
N LEU A 375 3.34 31.67 -9.65
CA LEU A 375 3.04 31.01 -8.37
C LEU A 375 3.69 29.63 -8.37
N ALA A 376 4.61 29.39 -7.44
CA ALA A 376 5.33 28.13 -7.37
C ALA A 376 5.22 27.50 -5.98
N SER A 377 5.05 26.16 -5.92
CA SER A 377 5.29 25.39 -4.71
C SER A 377 6.53 24.52 -4.90
N ILE A 378 7.36 24.42 -3.86
CA ILE A 378 8.65 23.71 -3.91
C ILE A 378 8.84 22.88 -2.65
N PRO A 379 9.18 21.58 -2.76
CA PRO A 379 9.60 20.75 -1.64
C PRO A 379 10.90 21.29 -0.99
N ASN A 380 10.94 21.25 0.33
CA ASN A 380 12.08 21.77 1.08
C ASN A 380 13.10 20.67 1.42
N PHE A 381 14.13 20.50 0.62
CA PHE A 381 15.25 19.60 0.93
C PHE A 381 16.02 20.00 2.21
N GLY A 382 15.86 21.24 2.68
CA GLY A 382 16.40 21.70 3.97
C GLY A 382 15.62 21.21 5.20
N HIS A 383 14.53 20.46 5.02
CA HIS A 383 13.72 19.89 6.08
C HIS A 383 14.51 18.92 6.96
N TRP A 384 14.14 18.74 8.23
CA TRP A 384 14.82 17.85 9.16
C TRP A 384 14.88 16.40 8.67
N TYR A 385 13.87 15.93 7.95
CA TYR A 385 13.76 14.55 7.45
C TYR A 385 14.89 14.17 6.46
N PRO A 386 15.13 14.87 5.34
CA PRO A 386 16.28 14.59 4.48
C PRO A 386 17.62 14.74 5.21
N ARG A 387 17.74 15.74 6.10
CA ARG A 387 18.98 15.96 6.87
C ARG A 387 19.29 14.77 7.77
N LEU A 388 18.29 14.27 8.53
CA LEU A 388 18.47 13.13 9.41
C LEU A 388 18.88 11.89 8.61
N ARG A 389 18.21 11.62 7.49
CA ARG A 389 18.55 10.47 6.61
C ARG A 389 19.98 10.56 6.10
N THR A 390 20.41 11.74 5.65
CA THR A 390 21.79 11.97 5.18
C THR A 390 22.82 11.74 6.29
N VAL A 391 22.54 12.25 7.52
CA VAL A 391 23.43 12.03 8.67
C VAL A 391 23.53 10.56 9.05
N LEU A 392 22.45 9.80 8.90
CA LEU A 392 22.41 8.35 9.14
C LEU A 392 22.99 7.52 7.98
N GLY A 393 23.48 8.15 6.92
CA GLY A 393 23.97 7.47 5.72
C GLY A 393 22.88 6.81 4.88
N ILE A 394 21.61 7.20 5.05
CA ILE A 394 20.45 6.64 4.34
C ILE A 394 20.00 7.66 3.32
N PHE A 395 20.34 7.46 2.04
CA PHE A 395 19.89 8.32 0.95
C PHE A 395 19.16 7.49 -0.12
N ASP A 396 17.98 6.99 0.26
CA ASP A 396 17.07 6.32 -0.66
C ASP A 396 15.98 7.29 -1.11
N TYR A 397 15.46 7.08 -2.31
CA TYR A 397 14.30 7.83 -2.79
C TYR A 397 13.02 7.30 -2.16
N ASP A 398 12.10 8.23 -1.89
CA ASP A 398 10.73 7.93 -1.49
C ASP A 398 9.82 7.86 -2.74
N ARG A 399 8.65 7.26 -2.58
CA ARG A 399 7.63 7.23 -3.67
C ARG A 399 7.03 8.60 -3.93
N ARG A 400 6.98 9.45 -2.92
CA ARG A 400 6.40 10.80 -2.95
C ARG A 400 7.06 11.66 -1.89
N GLY A 401 6.96 12.97 -2.06
CA GLY A 401 7.38 13.93 -1.06
C GLY A 401 8.74 14.55 -1.35
N ILE A 402 9.49 14.97 -0.32
CA ILE A 402 10.72 15.74 -0.52
C ILE A 402 11.80 14.97 -1.27
N LEU A 403 11.88 13.66 -1.03
CA LEU A 403 12.85 12.75 -1.66
C LEU A 403 12.21 11.91 -2.76
N ASP A 404 11.18 12.43 -3.43
CA ASP A 404 10.51 11.75 -4.52
C ASP A 404 11.50 11.31 -5.60
N ARG A 405 11.32 10.08 -6.10
CA ARG A 405 12.17 9.50 -7.16
C ARG A 405 12.12 10.31 -8.47
N GLY A 406 11.02 10.99 -8.74
CA GLY A 406 10.84 11.86 -9.92
C GLY A 406 11.54 13.21 -9.80
N HIS A 407 12.02 13.59 -8.62
CA HIS A 407 12.72 14.86 -8.45
C HIS A 407 14.13 14.80 -9.05
N VAL A 408 14.41 15.62 -10.03
CA VAL A 408 15.73 15.77 -10.63
C VAL A 408 16.49 16.97 -10.05
N ARG A 409 15.77 17.89 -9.35
CA ARG A 409 16.32 19.04 -8.64
C ARG A 409 15.85 19.09 -7.20
N PHE A 410 16.77 19.32 -6.28
CA PHE A 410 16.49 19.44 -4.85
C PHE A 410 16.76 20.86 -4.39
N PHE A 411 15.72 21.50 -3.82
CA PHE A 411 15.81 22.89 -3.39
C PHE A 411 15.73 23.02 -1.87
N THR A 412 16.64 23.80 -1.32
CA THR A 412 16.42 24.46 -0.03
C THR A 412 15.79 25.82 -0.28
N ARG A 413 15.20 26.43 0.74
CA ARG A 413 14.69 27.80 0.63
C ARG A 413 15.71 28.75 -0.04
N ARG A 414 16.97 28.73 0.43
CA ARG A 414 18.01 29.62 -0.07
C ARG A 414 18.42 29.35 -1.51
N SER A 415 18.53 28.09 -1.89
CA SER A 415 18.93 27.74 -3.27
C SER A 415 17.86 28.11 -4.27
N PHE A 416 16.58 27.87 -3.95
CA PHE A 416 15.46 28.27 -4.80
C PHE A 416 15.34 29.78 -4.95
N GLU A 417 15.33 30.54 -3.83
CA GLU A 417 15.25 31.99 -3.87
C GLU A 417 16.41 32.62 -4.67
N ARG A 418 17.63 32.07 -4.55
CA ARG A 418 18.78 32.50 -5.34
C ARG A 418 18.57 32.19 -6.84
N MET A 419 18.14 30.98 -7.19
CA MET A 419 17.88 30.61 -8.57
C MET A 419 16.82 31.52 -9.22
N ALA A 420 15.70 31.76 -8.57
CA ALA A 420 14.64 32.63 -9.09
C ALA A 420 15.13 34.07 -9.29
N ARG A 421 15.93 34.62 -8.35
CA ARG A 421 16.53 35.96 -8.52
C ARG A 421 17.52 35.99 -9.69
N THR A 422 18.32 34.95 -9.87
CA THR A 422 19.23 34.83 -11.01
C THR A 422 18.47 34.77 -12.34
N ALA A 423 17.28 34.17 -12.36
CA ALA A 423 16.38 34.20 -13.51
C ALA A 423 15.61 35.53 -13.70
N GLY A 424 15.92 36.58 -12.90
CA GLY A 424 15.36 37.92 -13.04
C GLY A 424 14.06 38.19 -12.31
N TYR A 425 13.70 37.34 -11.30
CA TYR A 425 12.49 37.54 -10.52
C TYR A 425 12.72 38.12 -9.13
N GLU A 426 11.85 38.99 -8.70
CA GLU A 426 11.66 39.31 -7.29
C GLU A 426 10.89 38.19 -6.60
N VAL A 427 11.34 37.78 -5.42
CA VAL A 427 10.82 36.57 -4.76
C VAL A 427 10.08 36.95 -3.49
N TYR A 428 8.78 36.64 -3.47
CA TYR A 428 7.92 36.84 -2.31
C TYR A 428 7.44 35.46 -1.83
N ARG A 429 7.71 35.14 -0.56
CA ARG A 429 7.21 33.89 0.04
C ARG A 429 5.82 34.13 0.60
N ILE A 430 4.81 33.46 0.03
CA ILE A 430 3.42 33.59 0.44
C ILE A 430 2.98 32.53 1.45
N GLY A 431 3.73 31.44 1.59
CA GLY A 431 3.37 30.38 2.53
C GLY A 431 4.47 29.37 2.80
N ALA A 432 4.20 28.51 3.78
CA ALA A 432 4.97 27.33 4.08
C ALA A 432 4.03 26.26 4.65
N THR A 433 4.09 25.04 4.13
CA THR A 433 3.30 23.91 4.65
C THR A 433 4.07 23.15 5.72
N GLY A 434 3.37 22.53 6.66
CA GLY A 434 3.92 21.50 7.53
C GLY A 434 3.86 20.11 6.89
N LEU A 435 4.05 19.10 7.72
CA LEU A 435 3.90 17.69 7.31
C LEU A 435 2.50 17.43 6.75
N PRO A 436 2.37 16.64 5.67
CA PRO A 436 1.09 16.33 5.05
C PRO A 436 0.33 15.27 5.87
N PHE A 437 -0.30 15.68 6.98
CA PHE A 437 -1.04 14.78 7.87
C PHE A 437 -2.29 14.15 7.25
N ASP A 438 -2.84 14.75 6.20
CA ASP A 438 -3.91 14.19 5.37
C ASP A 438 -3.49 12.89 4.68
N VAL A 439 -2.22 12.76 4.36
CA VAL A 439 -1.64 11.51 3.84
C VAL A 439 -1.79 10.36 4.84
N ALA A 440 -1.88 10.66 6.13
CA ALA A 440 -2.10 9.65 7.17
C ALA A 440 -3.49 8.97 7.09
N ASP A 441 -4.47 9.56 6.41
CA ASP A 441 -5.78 8.94 6.18
C ASP A 441 -5.79 8.04 4.91
N ARG A 442 -4.76 8.12 4.07
CA ARG A 442 -4.66 7.28 2.86
C ARG A 442 -4.52 5.81 3.23
N GLY A 443 -5.44 4.98 2.74
CA GLY A 443 -5.45 3.54 2.99
C GLY A 443 -5.70 3.15 4.45
N GLY A 444 -6.25 4.05 5.27
CA GLY A 444 -6.64 3.83 6.66
C GLY A 444 -8.12 4.14 6.91
N LYS A 445 -8.59 3.85 8.13
CA LYS A 445 -9.92 4.32 8.56
C LYS A 445 -9.93 5.84 8.56
N GLU A 446 -10.98 6.44 7.99
CA GLU A 446 -11.23 7.88 8.09
C GLU A 446 -11.13 8.34 9.54
N GLY A 447 -10.36 9.38 9.78
CA GLY A 447 -10.21 9.99 11.11
C GLY A 447 -8.94 9.63 11.87
N PHE A 448 -7.98 8.90 11.28
CA PHE A 448 -6.66 8.73 11.88
C PHE A 448 -5.92 10.09 11.98
N SER A 449 -6.05 10.95 10.97
CA SER A 449 -5.54 12.33 10.98
C SER A 449 -6.11 13.16 12.14
N ARG A 450 -7.36 12.90 12.56
CA ARG A 450 -7.96 13.56 13.74
C ARG A 450 -7.22 13.25 15.02
N ARG A 451 -6.69 12.03 15.17
CA ARG A 451 -5.88 11.63 16.34
C ARG A 451 -4.52 12.32 16.37
N LEU A 452 -4.04 12.78 15.20
CA LEU A 452 -2.78 13.50 15.06
C LEU A 452 -2.92 15.02 15.28
N ARG A 453 -4.11 15.53 15.62
CA ARG A 453 -4.35 16.98 15.88
C ARG A 453 -3.34 17.63 16.81
N PRO A 454 -2.94 17.04 17.98
CA PRO A 454 -1.94 17.66 18.84
C PRO A 454 -0.57 17.74 18.16
N ILE A 455 -0.17 16.70 17.42
CA ILE A 455 1.09 16.67 16.66
C ILE A 455 1.05 17.72 15.54
N ARG A 456 -0.08 17.84 14.84
CA ARG A 456 -0.28 18.89 13.81
C ARG A 456 -0.18 20.31 14.37
N ALA A 457 -0.64 20.54 15.59
CA ALA A 457 -0.51 21.83 16.25
C ALA A 457 0.96 22.16 16.56
N VAL A 458 1.72 21.18 17.06
CA VAL A 458 3.16 21.30 17.30
C VAL A 458 3.91 21.53 15.99
N ASP A 459 3.61 20.77 14.95
CA ASP A 459 4.23 20.94 13.63
C ASP A 459 4.00 22.35 13.07
N LYS A 460 2.76 22.86 13.10
CA LYS A 460 2.44 24.23 12.69
C LYS A 460 3.26 25.28 13.47
N LEU A 461 3.44 25.09 14.76
CA LEU A 461 4.24 25.97 15.60
C LEU A 461 5.72 25.91 15.18
N LEU A 462 6.27 24.72 14.97
CA LEU A 462 7.66 24.51 14.54
C LEU A 462 7.93 25.12 13.17
N VAL A 463 6.99 24.95 12.22
CA VAL A 463 7.06 25.59 10.88
C VAL A 463 7.09 27.11 11.01
N LYS A 464 6.30 27.69 11.93
CA LYS A 464 6.29 29.14 12.18
C LYS A 464 7.61 29.64 12.78
N ILE A 465 8.19 28.90 13.74
CA ILE A 465 9.43 29.29 14.46
C ILE A 465 10.67 29.11 13.56
N ARG A 466 10.79 27.96 12.88
CA ARG A 466 11.97 27.63 12.05
C ARG A 466 11.57 27.01 10.71
N PRO A 467 10.96 27.78 9.79
CA PRO A 467 10.44 27.26 8.52
C PRO A 467 11.51 26.56 7.67
N GLN A 468 12.78 26.99 7.73
CA GLN A 468 13.87 26.33 6.98
C GLN A 468 14.08 24.87 7.36
N LEU A 469 13.76 24.51 8.63
CA LEU A 469 13.97 23.14 9.18
C LEU A 469 12.69 22.34 9.21
N PHE A 470 11.54 22.97 9.41
CA PHE A 470 10.28 22.27 9.65
C PHE A 470 9.24 22.46 8.55
N ALA A 471 9.39 23.42 7.64
CA ALA A 471 8.50 23.49 6.49
C ALA A 471 8.77 22.33 5.54
N TYR A 472 7.68 21.64 5.15
CA TYR A 472 7.71 20.55 4.17
C TYR A 472 7.81 21.11 2.75
N GLN A 473 7.03 22.14 2.43
CA GLN A 473 7.07 22.89 1.16
C GLN A 473 7.04 24.40 1.42
N PHE A 474 7.58 25.16 0.48
CA PHE A 474 7.43 26.61 0.41
C PHE A 474 6.58 27.00 -0.79
N ILE A 475 5.76 28.02 -0.60
CA ILE A 475 4.93 28.60 -1.66
C ILE A 475 5.43 30.04 -1.90
N TYR A 476 5.63 30.36 -3.16
CA TYR A 476 6.20 31.62 -3.62
C TYR A 476 5.32 32.31 -4.64
N GLU A 477 5.36 33.63 -4.62
CA GLU A 477 5.01 34.51 -5.72
C GLU A 477 6.32 35.10 -6.27
N LEU A 478 6.56 34.91 -7.56
CA LEU A 478 7.70 35.46 -8.27
C LEU A 478 7.19 36.54 -9.21
N LYS A 479 7.68 37.79 -9.05
CA LYS A 479 7.34 38.95 -9.88
C LYS A 479 8.52 39.38 -10.71
N ARG A 480 8.25 39.95 -11.85
CA ARG A 480 9.28 40.54 -12.70
C ARG A 480 9.42 42.04 -12.47
#